data_f4315355de7a89b3ab0fb5fd41a300db
#
_entry.id   f4315355de7a89b3ab0fb5fd41a300db
#
_cell.length_a   1.000
_cell.length_b   1.000
_cell.length_c   1.000
_cell.angle_alpha   90.00
_cell.angle_beta   90.00
_cell.angle_gamma   90.00
#
_symmetry.space_group_name_H-M   'P 1'
#
loop_
_entity.id
_entity.type
_entity.pdbx_description
1 polymer ?
#
loop_
_entity_poly.entity_id
_entity_poly.type
_entity_poly.pdbx_seq_one_letter_code
_entity_poly.pdbx_strand_id
1 'polypeptide(L)'
;ADISKDYDNKIGVAEEKIESLKNTIDGLQLKLSSKEKKKDELREESNKLMLDVKEHMRKISFLENLERNLEGFSKSVKTVVNAQSHGKVHGICGPVSRVISVPKEYGVAIETALGSAMQNIVTETDEDAKRAIRYLKSVDGGRATFLPLNTIKPRELRENGLEDCYGFVGVAANLCSCDNKYNGILYSLLGKIVIAEDLNCATTIAKKYS
;
A
#
# COMPACT_ATOMS: atom_id res chain seq x y z
N ALA A 1 -67.81 -62.09 -13.12
CA ALA A 1 -67.87 -60.87 -12.24
C ALA A 1 -66.56 -60.61 -11.42
N ASP A 2 -65.81 -61.64 -10.98
CA ASP A 2 -64.60 -61.48 -10.18
C ASP A 2 -63.34 -61.06 -10.98
N ILE A 3 -63.20 -61.56 -12.23
CA ILE A 3 -62.04 -61.24 -13.06
C ILE A 3 -62.03 -59.76 -13.48
N SER A 4 -63.19 -59.19 -13.79
CA SER A 4 -63.27 -57.74 -14.12
C SER A 4 -62.91 -56.86 -12.97
N LYS A 5 -63.32 -57.15 -11.73
CA LYS A 5 -62.96 -56.42 -10.56
C LYS A 5 -61.45 -56.48 -10.25
N ASP A 6 -60.80 -57.62 -10.48
CA ASP A 6 -59.34 -57.75 -10.27
C ASP A 6 -58.54 -56.90 -11.29
N TYR A 7 -59.00 -56.82 -12.53
CA TYR A 7 -58.38 -55.92 -13.52
C TYR A 7 -58.64 -54.46 -13.23
N ASP A 8 -59.83 -54.08 -12.77
CA ASP A 8 -60.14 -52.69 -12.38
C ASP A 8 -59.28 -52.23 -11.19
N ASN A 9 -59.07 -53.11 -10.17
CA ASN A 9 -58.18 -52.83 -9.07
C ASN A 9 -56.67 -52.65 -9.54
N LYS A 10 -56.21 -53.50 -10.43
CA LYS A 10 -54.86 -53.41 -10.98
C LYS A 10 -54.66 -52.14 -11.83
N ILE A 11 -55.67 -51.72 -12.56
CA ILE A 11 -55.67 -50.45 -13.31
C ILE A 11 -55.60 -49.28 -12.30
N GLY A 12 -56.44 -49.27 -11.27
CA GLY A 12 -56.38 -48.18 -10.27
C GLY A 12 -55.03 -48.05 -9.57
N VAL A 13 -54.42 -49.17 -9.13
CA VAL A 13 -53.07 -49.16 -8.58
C VAL A 13 -52.00 -48.68 -9.57
N ALA A 14 -52.15 -49.05 -10.85
CA ALA A 14 -51.19 -48.55 -11.86
C ALA A 14 -51.36 -47.03 -12.11
N GLU A 15 -52.60 -46.55 -12.15
CA GLU A 15 -52.89 -45.11 -12.29
C GLU A 15 -52.34 -44.28 -11.13
N GLU A 16 -52.55 -44.73 -9.87
CA GLU A 16 -51.95 -44.07 -8.68
C GLU A 16 -50.43 -44.03 -8.77
N LYS A 17 -49.83 -45.13 -9.21
CA LYS A 17 -48.35 -45.19 -9.36
C LYS A 17 -47.85 -44.25 -10.44
N ILE A 18 -48.57 -44.15 -11.57
CA ILE A 18 -48.24 -43.20 -12.64
C ILE A 18 -48.32 -41.76 -12.14
N GLU A 19 -49.37 -41.42 -11.39
CA GLU A 19 -49.53 -40.07 -10.81
C GLU A 19 -48.43 -39.74 -9.81
N SER A 20 -48.08 -40.68 -8.92
CA SER A 20 -46.98 -40.53 -7.98
C SER A 20 -45.62 -40.31 -8.68
N LEU A 21 -45.36 -41.06 -9.75
CA LEU A 21 -44.14 -40.92 -10.56
C LEU A 21 -44.08 -39.56 -11.29
N LYS A 22 -45.20 -39.10 -11.86
CA LYS A 22 -45.29 -37.76 -12.48
C LYS A 22 -44.97 -36.68 -11.47
N ASN A 23 -45.60 -36.69 -10.28
CA ASN A 23 -45.31 -35.71 -9.23
C ASN A 23 -43.84 -35.74 -8.81
N THR A 24 -43.22 -36.91 -8.78
CA THR A 24 -41.78 -37.05 -8.48
C THR A 24 -40.91 -36.44 -9.57
N ILE A 25 -41.25 -36.68 -10.85
CA ILE A 25 -40.53 -36.12 -12.01
C ILE A 25 -40.64 -34.60 -12.00
N ASP A 26 -41.82 -34.03 -11.79
CA ASP A 26 -42.04 -32.59 -11.75
C ASP A 26 -41.24 -31.94 -10.59
N GLY A 27 -41.26 -32.58 -9.44
CA GLY A 27 -40.43 -32.12 -8.28
C GLY A 27 -38.92 -32.14 -8.55
N LEU A 28 -38.44 -33.17 -9.26
CA LEU A 28 -37.04 -33.26 -9.63
C LEU A 28 -36.67 -32.24 -10.72
N GLN A 29 -37.56 -31.99 -11.68
CA GLN A 29 -37.36 -30.96 -12.72
C GLN A 29 -37.25 -29.55 -12.10
N LEU A 30 -38.13 -29.21 -11.14
CA LEU A 30 -38.05 -27.94 -10.39
C LEU A 30 -36.74 -27.81 -9.64
N LYS A 31 -36.30 -28.87 -8.95
CA LYS A 31 -35.00 -28.87 -8.27
C LYS A 31 -33.82 -28.70 -9.22
N LEU A 32 -33.86 -29.35 -10.37
CA LEU A 32 -32.83 -29.24 -11.39
C LEU A 32 -32.73 -27.81 -11.92
N SER A 33 -33.87 -27.25 -12.35
CA SER A 33 -33.94 -25.86 -12.83
C SER A 33 -33.41 -24.85 -11.78
N SER A 34 -33.80 -25.00 -10.52
CA SER A 34 -33.28 -24.13 -9.43
C SER A 34 -31.78 -24.27 -9.25
N LYS A 35 -31.23 -25.49 -9.32
CA LYS A 35 -29.78 -25.71 -9.21
C LYS A 35 -29.01 -25.17 -10.43
N GLU A 36 -29.57 -25.30 -11.63
CA GLU A 36 -28.98 -24.73 -12.85
C GLU A 36 -28.90 -23.21 -12.75
N LYS A 37 -29.99 -22.55 -12.35
CA LYS A 37 -30.00 -21.11 -12.12
C LYS A 37 -28.94 -20.68 -11.11
N LYS A 38 -28.86 -21.39 -9.98
CA LYS A 38 -27.84 -21.09 -8.96
C LYS A 38 -26.40 -21.29 -9.45
N LYS A 39 -26.18 -22.33 -10.25
CA LYS A 39 -24.88 -22.58 -10.90
C LYS A 39 -24.49 -21.42 -11.81
N ASP A 40 -25.44 -20.93 -12.63
CA ASP A 40 -25.17 -19.85 -13.57
C ASP A 40 -24.88 -18.51 -12.83
N GLU A 41 -25.65 -18.19 -11.77
CA GLU A 41 -25.39 -17.06 -10.89
C GLU A 41 -23.97 -17.11 -10.28
N LEU A 42 -23.60 -18.26 -9.71
CA LEU A 42 -22.26 -18.45 -9.13
C LEU A 42 -21.13 -18.37 -10.16
N ARG A 43 -21.41 -18.81 -11.39
CA ARG A 43 -20.45 -18.71 -12.50
C ARG A 43 -20.22 -17.28 -12.94
N GLU A 44 -21.27 -16.48 -13.00
CA GLU A 44 -21.17 -15.04 -13.28
C GLU A 44 -20.40 -14.31 -12.18
N GLU A 45 -20.72 -14.58 -10.91
CA GLU A 45 -20.00 -14.01 -9.77
C GLU A 45 -18.51 -14.40 -9.78
N SER A 46 -18.20 -15.67 -10.02
CA SER A 46 -16.83 -16.16 -10.15
C SER A 46 -16.06 -15.45 -11.28
N ASN A 47 -16.69 -15.28 -12.43
CA ASN A 47 -16.08 -14.57 -13.57
C ASN A 47 -15.80 -13.10 -13.23
N LYS A 48 -16.73 -12.43 -12.57
CA LYS A 48 -16.56 -11.04 -12.11
C LYS A 48 -15.38 -10.90 -11.16
N LEU A 49 -15.34 -11.75 -10.12
CA LEU A 49 -14.25 -11.76 -9.15
C LEU A 49 -12.89 -12.05 -9.82
N MET A 50 -12.87 -12.96 -10.80
CA MET A 50 -11.63 -13.24 -11.55
C MET A 50 -11.13 -12.03 -12.35
N LEU A 51 -12.04 -11.24 -12.93
CA LEU A 51 -11.68 -10.01 -13.63
C LEU A 51 -11.13 -8.96 -12.65
N ASP A 52 -11.77 -8.78 -11.49
CA ASP A 52 -11.34 -7.85 -10.45
C ASP A 52 -9.93 -8.21 -9.93
N VAL A 53 -9.70 -9.50 -9.64
CA VAL A 53 -8.36 -9.98 -9.23
C VAL A 53 -7.32 -9.68 -10.30
N LYS A 54 -7.63 -9.95 -11.57
CA LYS A 54 -6.71 -9.69 -12.69
C LYS A 54 -6.38 -8.20 -12.84
N GLU A 55 -7.35 -7.33 -12.63
CA GLU A 55 -7.14 -5.88 -12.65
C GLU A 55 -6.23 -5.43 -11.50
N HIS A 56 -6.50 -5.89 -10.28
CA HIS A 56 -5.67 -5.59 -9.12
C HIS A 56 -4.24 -6.11 -9.29
N MET A 57 -4.05 -7.31 -9.82
CA MET A 57 -2.70 -7.84 -10.09
C MET A 57 -1.93 -7.00 -11.12
N ARG A 58 -2.61 -6.52 -12.17
CA ARG A 58 -1.98 -5.59 -13.12
C ARG A 58 -1.56 -4.28 -12.46
N LYS A 59 -2.43 -3.72 -11.60
CA LYS A 59 -2.14 -2.49 -10.87
C LYS A 59 -0.96 -2.66 -9.91
N ILE A 60 -0.91 -3.78 -9.18
CA ILE A 60 0.22 -4.13 -8.30
C ILE A 60 1.51 -4.22 -9.13
N SER A 61 1.52 -5.01 -10.20
CA SER A 61 2.71 -5.16 -11.05
C SER A 61 3.18 -3.84 -11.66
N PHE A 62 2.26 -2.97 -12.05
CA PHE A 62 2.58 -1.63 -12.53
C PHE A 62 3.26 -0.78 -11.45
N LEU A 63 2.69 -0.74 -10.23
CA LEU A 63 3.26 0.02 -9.10
C LEU A 63 4.64 -0.52 -8.68
N GLU A 64 4.81 -1.85 -8.63
CA GLU A 64 6.11 -2.48 -8.35
C GLU A 64 7.17 -2.11 -9.41
N ASN A 65 6.77 -2.02 -10.69
CA ASN A 65 7.67 -1.59 -11.75
C ASN A 65 8.07 -0.11 -11.61
N LEU A 66 7.12 0.77 -11.27
CA LEU A 66 7.41 2.19 -10.98
C LEU A 66 8.40 2.32 -9.82
N GLU A 67 8.17 1.56 -8.75
CA GLU A 67 9.06 1.55 -7.58
C GLU A 67 10.45 1.01 -7.91
N ARG A 68 10.53 -0.12 -8.64
CA ARG A 68 11.80 -0.73 -9.06
C ARG A 68 12.61 0.18 -9.95
N ASN A 69 11.95 0.87 -10.89
CA ASN A 69 12.59 1.79 -11.81
C ASN A 69 12.88 3.17 -11.19
N LEU A 70 12.57 3.35 -9.89
CA LEU A 70 12.75 4.65 -9.21
C LEU A 70 12.08 5.80 -9.98
N GLU A 71 10.91 5.56 -10.57
CA GLU A 71 10.20 6.62 -11.27
C GLU A 71 9.82 7.75 -10.30
N GLY A 72 9.95 8.99 -10.74
CA GLY A 72 9.84 10.16 -9.84
C GLY A 72 11.15 10.59 -9.17
N PHE A 73 12.18 9.74 -9.16
CA PHE A 73 13.49 10.13 -8.62
C PHE A 73 14.39 10.80 -9.68
N SER A 74 15.25 11.70 -9.22
CA SER A 74 16.24 12.38 -10.07
C SER A 74 17.25 11.38 -10.67
N LYS A 75 17.88 11.79 -11.79
CA LYS A 75 18.92 11.00 -12.45
C LYS A 75 20.02 10.57 -11.46
N SER A 76 20.45 11.47 -10.60
CA SER A 76 21.52 11.20 -9.63
C SER A 76 21.14 10.11 -8.60
N VAL A 77 19.92 10.13 -8.09
CA VAL A 77 19.44 9.09 -7.16
C VAL A 77 19.38 7.74 -7.86
N LYS A 78 18.78 7.68 -9.06
CA LYS A 78 18.74 6.45 -9.89
C LYS A 78 20.15 5.90 -10.15
N THR A 79 21.09 6.77 -10.50
CA THR A 79 22.48 6.39 -10.79
C THR A 79 23.16 5.76 -9.58
N VAL A 80 22.99 6.34 -8.36
CA VAL A 80 23.62 5.83 -7.14
C VAL A 80 22.99 4.52 -6.70
N VAL A 81 21.66 4.43 -6.69
CA VAL A 81 20.95 3.20 -6.27
C VAL A 81 21.26 2.04 -7.23
N ASN A 82 21.28 2.31 -8.54
CA ASN A 82 21.68 1.30 -9.53
C ASN A 82 23.15 0.90 -9.40
N ALA A 83 24.05 1.85 -9.07
CA ALA A 83 25.46 1.53 -8.82
C ALA A 83 25.64 0.62 -7.60
N GLN A 84 24.85 0.82 -6.54
CA GLN A 84 24.80 -0.07 -5.37
C GLN A 84 24.39 -1.49 -5.77
N SER A 85 23.29 -1.65 -6.54
CA SER A 85 22.80 -2.97 -6.96
C SER A 85 23.78 -3.71 -7.87
N HIS A 86 24.67 -2.99 -8.57
CA HIS A 86 25.75 -3.55 -9.40
C HIS A 86 27.11 -3.64 -8.67
N GLY A 87 27.15 -3.39 -7.37
CA GLY A 87 28.39 -3.51 -6.56
C GLY A 87 29.45 -2.44 -6.83
N LYS A 88 29.12 -1.34 -7.54
CA LYS A 88 30.07 -0.25 -7.85
C LYS A 88 30.27 0.73 -6.69
N VAL A 89 29.27 0.86 -5.84
CA VAL A 89 29.31 1.62 -4.58
C VAL A 89 28.67 0.76 -3.47
N HIS A 90 29.03 1.02 -2.23
CA HIS A 90 28.53 0.28 -1.07
C HIS A 90 28.05 1.24 0.02
N GLY A 91 27.31 0.75 1.00
CA GLY A 91 26.83 1.53 2.13
C GLY A 91 25.72 2.53 1.78
N ILE A 92 24.99 2.32 0.68
CA ILE A 92 23.82 3.12 0.30
C ILE A 92 22.57 2.47 0.91
N CYS A 93 21.93 3.14 1.87
CA CYS A 93 20.68 2.67 2.48
C CYS A 93 19.46 2.95 1.62
N GLY A 94 19.52 3.96 0.75
CA GLY A 94 18.44 4.39 -0.13
C GLY A 94 18.03 5.84 0.06
N PRO A 95 17.05 6.33 -0.71
CA PRO A 95 16.51 7.68 -0.53
C PRO A 95 15.66 7.76 0.75
N VAL A 96 15.56 8.96 1.34
CA VAL A 96 14.77 9.24 2.55
C VAL A 96 13.34 8.70 2.47
N SER A 97 12.68 8.87 1.32
CA SER A 97 11.33 8.36 1.09
C SER A 97 11.17 6.83 1.20
N ARG A 98 12.26 6.06 1.19
CA ARG A 98 12.25 4.60 1.38
C ARG A 98 12.60 4.16 2.79
N VAL A 99 13.24 5.03 3.57
CA VAL A 99 13.66 4.69 4.94
C VAL A 99 12.71 5.21 6.01
N ILE A 100 11.80 6.14 5.64
CA ILE A 100 10.78 6.69 6.52
C ILE A 100 9.40 6.17 6.07
N SER A 101 8.63 5.64 7.01
CA SER A 101 7.24 5.23 6.80
C SER A 101 6.30 6.28 7.39
N VAL A 102 5.31 6.68 6.60
CA VAL A 102 4.36 7.75 6.96
C VAL A 102 2.94 7.17 6.90
N PRO A 103 2.12 7.32 7.97
CA PRO A 103 0.70 6.99 7.92
C PRO A 103 -0.01 7.80 6.84
N LYS A 104 -0.99 7.16 6.18
CA LYS A 104 -1.70 7.77 5.02
C LYS A 104 -2.32 9.12 5.35
N GLU A 105 -2.81 9.29 6.56
CA GLU A 105 -3.45 10.53 7.05
C GLU A 105 -2.49 11.74 7.09
N TYR A 106 -1.20 11.51 7.33
CA TYR A 106 -0.18 12.55 7.39
C TYR A 106 0.64 12.68 6.09
N GLY A 107 0.36 11.85 5.08
CA GLY A 107 1.15 11.75 3.86
C GLY A 107 1.44 13.09 3.21
N VAL A 108 0.40 13.89 2.94
CA VAL A 108 0.53 15.21 2.28
C VAL A 108 1.33 16.20 3.12
N ALA A 109 1.08 16.23 4.44
CA ALA A 109 1.77 17.15 5.34
C ALA A 109 3.27 16.83 5.44
N ILE A 110 3.61 15.55 5.59
CA ILE A 110 5.01 15.10 5.67
C ILE A 110 5.73 15.23 4.33
N GLU A 111 5.07 14.94 3.21
CA GLU A 111 5.63 15.18 1.87
C GLU A 111 5.96 16.65 1.66
N THR A 112 5.05 17.55 2.06
CA THR A 112 5.26 18.99 2.00
C THR A 112 6.43 19.41 2.91
N ALA A 113 6.52 18.87 4.12
CA ALA A 113 7.57 19.16 5.08
C ALA A 113 8.97 18.70 4.61
N LEU A 114 9.05 17.51 4.00
CA LEU A 114 10.30 16.97 3.47
C LEU A 114 10.70 17.62 2.13
N GLY A 115 9.74 17.93 1.29
CA GLY A 115 9.98 18.48 -0.04
C GLY A 115 11.07 17.74 -0.80
N SER A 116 12.08 18.46 -1.28
CA SER A 116 13.21 17.85 -2.01
C SER A 116 14.08 16.89 -1.17
N ALA A 117 14.00 16.98 0.16
CA ALA A 117 14.76 16.09 1.05
C ALA A 117 14.30 14.62 0.96
N MET A 118 13.09 14.34 0.44
CA MET A 118 12.64 12.99 0.13
C MET A 118 13.61 12.22 -0.78
N GLN A 119 14.34 12.93 -1.63
CA GLN A 119 15.31 12.36 -2.57
C GLN A 119 16.73 12.30 -2.02
N ASN A 120 17.01 12.83 -0.82
CA ASN A 120 18.32 12.74 -0.22
C ASN A 120 18.69 11.27 0.03
N ILE A 121 19.93 10.93 -0.22
CA ILE A 121 20.42 9.55 -0.15
C ILE A 121 21.02 9.30 1.23
N VAL A 122 20.46 8.36 1.96
CA VAL A 122 21.00 7.91 3.25
C VAL A 122 22.14 6.94 2.99
N THR A 123 23.27 7.13 3.69
CA THR A 123 24.45 6.27 3.64
C THR A 123 24.85 5.79 5.03
N GLU A 124 25.50 4.65 5.12
CA GLU A 124 25.96 4.11 6.40
C GLU A 124 27.05 5.01 7.01
N THR A 125 27.99 5.44 6.19
CA THR A 125 29.10 6.30 6.64
C THR A 125 29.34 7.48 5.69
N ASP A 126 30.06 8.48 6.18
CA ASP A 126 30.51 9.62 5.38
C ASP A 126 31.51 9.19 4.27
N GLU A 127 32.30 8.15 4.51
CA GLU A 127 33.18 7.58 3.49
C GLU A 127 32.40 6.94 2.34
N ASP A 128 31.26 6.30 2.63
CA ASP A 128 30.34 5.78 1.61
C ASP A 128 29.77 6.91 0.77
N ALA A 129 29.34 7.99 1.41
CA ALA A 129 28.87 9.20 0.74
C ALA A 129 29.96 9.78 -0.18
N LYS A 130 31.21 9.88 0.29
CA LYS A 130 32.35 10.36 -0.52
C LYS A 130 32.61 9.45 -1.73
N ARG A 131 32.49 8.11 -1.58
CA ARG A 131 32.61 7.17 -2.68
C ARG A 131 31.50 7.37 -3.72
N ALA A 132 30.25 7.49 -3.27
CA ALA A 132 29.11 7.74 -4.14
C ALA A 132 29.23 9.08 -4.89
N ILE A 133 29.71 10.14 -4.25
CA ILE A 133 29.99 11.45 -4.89
C ILE A 133 31.04 11.31 -5.97
N ARG A 134 32.15 10.61 -5.69
CA ARG A 134 33.20 10.36 -6.70
C ARG A 134 32.68 9.59 -7.88
N TYR A 135 31.85 8.56 -7.62
CA TYR A 135 31.20 7.79 -8.68
C TYR A 135 30.27 8.66 -9.52
N LEU A 136 29.38 9.46 -8.91
CA LEU A 136 28.52 10.39 -9.66
C LEU A 136 29.33 11.33 -10.57
N LYS A 137 30.45 11.87 -10.08
CA LYS A 137 31.34 12.72 -10.87
C LYS A 137 31.96 11.98 -12.06
N SER A 138 32.37 10.71 -11.88
CA SER A 138 33.01 9.93 -12.93
C SER A 138 32.10 9.54 -14.11
N VAL A 139 30.75 9.47 -13.83
CA VAL A 139 29.74 9.07 -14.83
C VAL A 139 28.84 10.22 -15.28
N ASP A 140 29.17 11.46 -14.91
CA ASP A 140 28.31 12.63 -15.12
C ASP A 140 26.85 12.38 -14.66
N GLY A 141 26.73 11.77 -13.48
CA GLY A 141 25.45 11.32 -12.89
C GLY A 141 24.62 12.43 -12.25
N GLY A 142 25.10 13.68 -12.26
CA GLY A 142 24.43 14.82 -11.63
C GLY A 142 24.81 15.02 -10.14
N ARG A 143 23.97 15.74 -9.41
CA ARG A 143 24.21 16.09 -7.99
C ARG A 143 23.16 15.41 -7.12
N ALA A 144 23.56 14.95 -5.93
CA ALA A 144 22.68 14.44 -4.89
C ALA A 144 23.15 14.92 -3.52
N THR A 145 22.22 15.04 -2.58
CA THR A 145 22.52 15.27 -1.17
C THR A 145 22.61 13.91 -0.47
N PHE A 146 23.64 13.76 0.36
CA PHE A 146 23.90 12.55 1.12
C PHE A 146 23.73 12.82 2.62
N LEU A 147 23.14 11.87 3.33
CA LEU A 147 22.90 11.92 4.77
C LEU A 147 23.57 10.70 5.43
N PRO A 148 24.84 10.82 5.86
CA PRO A 148 25.55 9.72 6.51
C PRO A 148 25.05 9.50 7.93
N LEU A 149 24.71 8.24 8.27
CA LEU A 149 24.19 7.87 9.60
C LEU A 149 25.18 8.18 10.73
N ASN A 150 26.49 8.05 10.47
CA ASN A 150 27.53 8.26 11.47
C ASN A 150 27.80 9.75 11.80
N THR A 151 27.34 10.68 10.98
CA THR A 151 27.62 12.12 11.19
C THR A 151 26.37 12.94 11.45
N ILE A 152 25.19 12.46 11.03
CA ILE A 152 23.95 13.19 11.21
C ILE A 152 23.55 13.21 12.69
N LYS A 153 23.07 14.36 13.14
CA LYS A 153 22.62 14.54 14.53
C LYS A 153 21.12 14.80 14.54
N PRO A 154 20.37 14.13 15.43
CA PRO A 154 18.97 14.44 15.62
C PRO A 154 18.79 15.89 16.08
N ARG A 155 17.69 16.50 15.67
CA ARG A 155 17.27 17.84 16.11
C ARG A 155 15.86 17.71 16.65
N GLU A 156 15.66 18.15 17.86
CA GLU A 156 14.36 18.10 18.52
C GLU A 156 13.87 19.50 18.83
N LEU A 157 12.58 19.65 18.75
CA LEU A 157 11.89 20.84 19.21
C LEU A 157 11.88 20.82 20.75
N ARG A 158 12.24 21.93 21.38
CA ARG A 158 12.36 22.03 22.84
C ARG A 158 11.34 23.00 23.44
N GLU A 159 10.46 23.54 22.63
CA GLU A 159 9.43 24.48 23.07
C GLU A 159 8.37 23.74 23.89
N ASN A 160 8.14 24.25 25.12
CA ASN A 160 7.11 23.72 26.02
C ASN A 160 5.75 24.38 25.72
N GLY A 161 4.65 23.62 25.89
CA GLY A 161 3.29 24.14 25.76
C GLY A 161 2.77 24.19 24.31
N LEU A 162 3.45 23.55 23.38
CA LEU A 162 2.95 23.33 22.01
C LEU A 162 1.73 22.44 22.00
N GLU A 163 1.71 21.44 22.86
CA GLU A 163 0.63 20.46 23.00
C GLU A 163 -0.70 21.09 23.44
N ASP A 164 -0.62 22.25 24.14
CA ASP A 164 -1.78 23.01 24.60
C ASP A 164 -2.34 23.96 23.51
N CYS A 165 -1.69 24.04 22.36
CA CYS A 165 -2.12 24.92 21.29
C CYS A 165 -3.28 24.29 20.50
N TYR A 166 -4.33 25.07 20.28
CA TYR A 166 -5.45 24.63 19.48
C TYR A 166 -5.02 24.24 18.05
N GLY A 167 -5.46 23.08 17.59
CA GLY A 167 -5.11 22.53 16.28
C GLY A 167 -3.68 21.99 16.15
N PHE A 168 -2.95 21.82 17.27
CA PHE A 168 -1.67 21.09 17.26
C PHE A 168 -1.91 19.60 17.06
N VAL A 169 -1.31 19.02 16.01
CA VAL A 169 -1.41 17.57 15.71
C VAL A 169 -0.21 16.82 16.27
N GLY A 170 0.98 17.37 16.10
CA GLY A 170 2.21 16.76 16.61
C GLY A 170 3.48 17.28 15.95
N VAL A 171 4.62 16.87 16.49
CA VAL A 171 5.90 17.03 15.81
C VAL A 171 6.00 16.01 14.68
N ALA A 172 6.36 16.43 13.48
CA ALA A 172 6.35 15.61 12.28
C ALA A 172 7.16 14.30 12.43
N ALA A 173 8.29 14.35 13.15
CA ALA A 173 9.09 13.15 13.43
C ALA A 173 8.32 12.10 14.25
N ASN A 174 7.44 12.52 15.17
CA ASN A 174 6.67 11.63 16.03
C ASN A 174 5.45 11.00 15.30
N LEU A 175 5.07 11.56 14.16
CA LEU A 175 3.98 11.07 13.31
C LEU A 175 4.47 10.06 12.25
N CYS A 176 5.77 9.82 12.18
CA CYS A 176 6.41 8.91 11.25
C CYS A 176 7.08 7.75 12.00
N SER A 177 7.42 6.70 11.26
CA SER A 177 8.19 5.57 11.78
C SER A 177 9.34 5.19 10.85
N CYS A 178 10.39 4.60 11.39
CA CYS A 178 11.50 4.04 10.65
C CYS A 178 12.23 3.00 11.50
N ASP A 179 13.18 2.27 10.91
CA ASP A 179 14.08 1.42 11.69
C ASP A 179 14.93 2.29 12.62
N ASN A 180 15.23 1.77 13.82
CA ASN A 180 15.98 2.49 14.86
C ASN A 180 17.27 3.15 14.37
N LYS A 181 17.97 2.53 13.43
CA LYS A 181 19.20 3.08 12.83
C LYS A 181 18.99 4.39 12.06
N TYR A 182 17.75 4.69 11.62
CA TYR A 182 17.40 5.88 10.87
C TYR A 182 16.79 6.99 11.74
N ASN A 183 16.60 6.78 13.05
CA ASN A 183 16.03 7.79 13.95
C ASN A 183 16.78 9.12 13.87
N GLY A 184 18.12 9.09 13.76
CA GLY A 184 18.92 10.29 13.59
C GLY A 184 18.55 11.10 12.34
N ILE A 185 18.26 10.41 11.23
CA ILE A 185 17.80 11.03 9.97
C ILE A 185 16.39 11.61 10.15
N LEU A 186 15.48 10.82 10.70
CA LEU A 186 14.09 11.21 10.92
C LEU A 186 14.01 12.51 11.74
N TYR A 187 14.65 12.52 12.89
CA TYR A 187 14.66 13.71 13.76
C TYR A 187 15.49 14.88 13.20
N SER A 188 16.54 14.61 12.44
CA SER A 188 17.30 15.68 11.77
C SER A 188 16.46 16.45 10.75
N LEU A 189 15.57 15.75 10.03
CA LEU A 189 14.73 16.32 8.98
C LEU A 189 13.40 16.86 9.52
N LEU A 190 12.76 16.13 10.43
CA LEU A 190 11.37 16.36 10.84
C LEU A 190 11.21 16.72 12.32
N GLY A 191 12.28 16.62 13.14
CA GLY A 191 12.19 16.82 14.59
C GLY A 191 11.95 18.26 15.04
N LYS A 192 11.98 19.23 14.12
CA LYS A 192 11.65 20.64 14.40
C LYS A 192 10.43 21.15 13.62
N ILE A 193 9.71 20.27 12.95
CA ILE A 193 8.56 20.63 12.15
C ILE A 193 7.29 20.22 12.91
N VAL A 194 6.39 21.16 13.08
CA VAL A 194 5.08 20.97 13.70
C VAL A 194 4.04 20.78 12.60
N ILE A 195 3.17 19.80 12.77
CA ILE A 195 1.99 19.58 11.97
C ILE A 195 0.78 20.13 12.72
N ALA A 196 -0.05 20.89 12.04
CA ALA A 196 -1.28 21.49 12.56
C ALA A 196 -2.48 21.07 11.69
N GLU A 197 -3.68 21.16 12.26
CA GLU A 197 -4.92 20.75 11.58
C GLU A 197 -5.19 21.58 10.32
N ASP A 198 -4.93 22.89 10.39
CA ASP A 198 -5.13 23.81 9.28
C ASP A 198 -4.12 24.97 9.26
N LEU A 199 -4.20 25.79 8.22
CA LEU A 199 -3.32 26.94 8.02
C LEU A 199 -3.48 28.01 9.10
N ASN A 200 -4.69 28.22 9.64
CA ASN A 200 -4.95 29.21 10.68
C ASN A 200 -4.30 28.78 11.99
N CYS A 201 -4.47 27.50 12.35
CA CYS A 201 -3.79 26.89 13.51
C CYS A 201 -2.28 26.95 13.36
N ALA A 202 -1.73 26.58 12.21
CA ALA A 202 -0.30 26.65 11.91
C ALA A 202 0.24 28.08 12.06
N THR A 203 -0.46 29.07 11.52
CA THR A 203 -0.08 30.49 11.61
C THR A 203 -0.10 31.00 13.05
N THR A 204 -1.09 30.58 13.83
CA THR A 204 -1.24 30.96 15.24
C THR A 204 -0.11 30.38 16.09
N ILE A 205 0.18 29.09 15.88
CA ILE A 205 1.31 28.40 16.57
C ILE A 205 2.63 29.06 16.20
N ALA A 206 2.87 29.29 14.90
CA ALA A 206 4.11 29.92 14.43
C ALA A 206 4.35 31.30 15.04
N LYS A 207 3.31 32.15 15.17
CA LYS A 207 3.41 33.47 15.80
C LYS A 207 3.74 33.41 17.28
N LYS A 208 3.36 32.34 17.98
CA LYS A 208 3.62 32.18 19.41
C LYS A 208 5.05 31.68 19.71
N TYR A 209 5.63 30.89 18.76
CA TYR A 209 6.90 30.18 18.94
C TYR A 209 7.97 30.53 17.88
N SER A 210 7.85 31.68 17.21
CA SER A 210 8.84 32.16 16.23
C SER A 210 9.95 33.00 16.88
#